data_c7988ec67a233dd6c1b3e1787b4be079
#
_entry.id   c7988ec67a233dd6c1b3e1787b4be079
#
_cell.length_a   1.000
_cell.length_b   1.000
_cell.length_c   1.000
_cell.angle_alpha   90.00
_cell.angle_beta   90.00
_cell.angle_gamma   90.00
#
_symmetry.space_group_name_H-M   'P 1'
#
loop_
_entity.id
_entity.type
_entity.pdbx_description
1 polymer ?
#
loop_
_entity_poly.entity_id
_entity_poly.type
_entity_poly.pdbx_seq_one_letter_code
_entity_poly.pdbx_strand_id
1 'polypeptide(L)'
;MTGRRAHGEIHLHIHAPSAFSSRPILLAEGDLPNLDKPRRALVAEKCHEASSRQLDSRTLTTPTLSASADKIYFRLLSPFTDVFCFFADDVGKFRPIVERLALWLDLGQPSTLPRSTRPKVLIVTERGEDFAGDDESDLRDFKRMLSEETTMDVSEQFSDIRLLSLAARKKDLSNRARHRELFEHLLNFSDQVREARVNTQTLFSAHYFTAFFHCALSHVAATSVEPFNFIAASRIENPVASNLGGHLVDFLHNIKTPEKLLEFAIPVITSSLLLDSHPLDIYCKLIVAVKH
;
A
#
# COMPACT_ATOMS: atom_id res chain seq x y z
N MET A 1 14.98 20.88 1.34
CA MET A 1 15.94 20.31 2.28
C MET A 1 16.41 18.98 1.73
N THR A 2 17.60 18.93 1.16
CA THR A 2 18.16 17.70 0.57
C THR A 2 19.16 17.10 1.56
N GLY A 3 18.67 16.56 2.66
CA GLY A 3 19.50 15.70 3.50
C GLY A 3 19.85 14.43 2.71
N ARG A 4 21.13 14.05 2.68
CA ARG A 4 21.53 12.76 2.12
C ARG A 4 20.91 11.66 2.97
N ARG A 5 20.08 10.82 2.35
CA ARG A 5 19.36 9.73 3.01
C ARG A 5 20.25 8.49 3.10
N ALA A 6 20.09 7.72 4.17
CA ALA A 6 20.74 6.41 4.28
C ALA A 6 19.94 5.38 3.47
N HIS A 7 20.62 4.38 2.92
CA HIS A 7 19.98 3.26 2.24
C HIS A 7 19.03 2.52 3.18
N GLY A 8 17.84 2.22 2.70
CA GLY A 8 16.83 1.49 3.45
C GLY A 8 16.02 2.32 4.45
N GLU A 9 16.25 3.64 4.52
CA GLU A 9 15.40 4.53 5.31
C GLU A 9 14.15 4.91 4.54
N ILE A 10 13.00 4.84 5.22
CA ILE A 10 11.72 5.34 4.74
C ILE A 10 11.36 6.57 5.56
N HIS A 11 11.17 7.68 4.90
CA HIS A 11 10.76 8.94 5.53
C HIS A 11 9.29 9.19 5.24
N LEU A 12 8.49 9.24 6.30
CA LEU A 12 7.07 9.60 6.22
C LEU A 12 6.91 11.09 6.45
N HIS A 13 6.26 11.77 5.52
CA HIS A 13 5.96 13.19 5.58
C HIS A 13 4.47 13.43 5.42
N ILE A 14 3.97 14.46 6.09
CA ILE A 14 2.62 14.99 5.83
C ILE A 14 2.79 16.16 4.87
N HIS A 15 2.02 16.16 3.79
CA HIS A 15 1.94 17.31 2.90
C HIS A 15 1.32 18.49 3.64
N ALA A 16 2.12 19.51 3.95
CA ALA A 16 1.75 20.60 4.85
C ALA A 16 0.42 21.30 4.50
N PRO A 17 0.11 21.61 3.20
CA PRO A 17 -1.17 22.22 2.85
C PRO A 17 -2.39 21.33 3.13
N SER A 18 -2.23 20.00 3.18
CA SER A 18 -3.33 19.05 3.43
C SER A 18 -3.40 18.56 4.86
N ALA A 19 -2.43 18.89 5.72
CA ALA A 19 -2.29 18.31 7.08
C ALA A 19 -3.53 18.49 7.95
N PHE A 20 -4.25 19.60 7.77
CA PHE A 20 -5.48 19.93 8.52
C PHE A 20 -6.75 19.78 7.70
N SER A 21 -6.66 19.20 6.50
CA SER A 21 -7.82 18.89 5.68
C SER A 21 -8.50 17.61 6.13
N SER A 22 -9.72 17.37 5.66
CA SER A 22 -10.40 16.08 5.84
C SER A 22 -9.72 14.92 5.09
N ARG A 23 -8.71 15.22 4.27
CA ARG A 23 -7.95 14.27 3.45
C ARG A 23 -6.46 14.58 3.52
N PRO A 24 -5.78 14.32 4.65
CA PRO A 24 -4.35 14.54 4.75
C PRO A 24 -3.60 13.59 3.80
N ILE A 25 -2.62 14.14 3.09
CA ILE A 25 -1.77 13.39 2.17
C ILE A 25 -0.49 13.01 2.92
N LEU A 26 -0.22 11.72 2.98
CA LEU A 26 1.03 11.16 3.50
C LEU A 26 1.93 10.81 2.33
N LEU A 27 3.17 11.24 2.39
CA LEU A 27 4.21 10.95 1.41
C LEU A 27 5.26 10.04 2.08
N ALA A 28 5.47 8.87 1.53
CA ALA A 28 6.58 8.00 1.91
C ALA A 28 7.70 8.18 0.89
N GLU A 29 8.81 8.73 1.32
CA GLU A 29 10.00 8.85 0.50
C GLU A 29 11.01 7.78 0.91
N GLY A 30 11.52 7.04 -0.05
CA GLY A 30 12.57 6.06 0.15
C GLY A 30 13.60 6.15 -0.97
N ASP A 31 14.87 5.98 -0.61
CA ASP A 31 15.94 5.75 -1.58
C ASP A 31 16.08 4.23 -1.72
N LEU A 32 15.41 3.68 -2.74
CA LEU A 32 15.56 2.27 -3.07
C LEU A 32 16.97 2.08 -3.62
N PRO A 33 17.79 1.23 -3.00
CA PRO A 33 19.18 1.15 -3.33
C PRO A 33 19.40 0.82 -4.80
N ASN A 34 20.11 1.68 -5.50
CA ASN A 34 20.75 1.32 -6.74
C ASN A 34 21.89 0.37 -6.38
N LEU A 35 21.90 -0.84 -6.90
CA LEU A 35 22.72 -1.99 -6.47
C LEU A 35 24.24 -1.72 -6.42
N ASP A 36 24.70 -0.61 -6.99
CA ASP A 36 26.13 -0.41 -7.28
C ASP A 36 26.91 0.51 -6.31
N LYS A 37 26.26 1.17 -5.38
CA LYS A 37 26.99 2.12 -4.49
C LYS A 37 26.48 2.14 -3.05
N PRO A 38 27.18 1.49 -2.11
CA PRO A 38 26.87 1.66 -0.70
C PRO A 38 27.16 3.10 -0.27
N ARG A 39 26.13 3.87 0.05
CA ARG A 39 26.28 5.21 0.64
C ARG A 39 26.36 5.07 2.16
N ARG A 40 27.36 5.70 2.78
CA ARG A 40 27.47 5.79 4.23
C ARG A 40 26.29 6.62 4.78
N ALA A 41 25.61 6.08 5.78
CA ALA A 41 24.62 6.82 6.54
C ALA A 41 25.30 8.05 7.18
N LEU A 42 24.77 9.25 6.92
CA LEU A 42 25.07 10.43 7.70
C LEU A 42 24.11 10.43 8.89
N VAL A 43 24.65 10.42 10.08
CA VAL A 43 23.86 10.64 11.31
C VAL A 43 23.40 12.09 11.28
N ALA A 44 22.22 12.33 10.74
CA ALA A 44 21.55 13.63 10.87
C ALA A 44 20.90 13.71 12.27
N GLU A 45 20.93 14.87 12.88
CA GLU A 45 20.17 15.13 14.09
C GLU A 45 18.69 14.80 13.82
N LYS A 46 18.13 13.86 14.59
CA LYS A 46 16.77 13.41 14.41
C LYS A 46 15.82 14.46 14.94
N CYS A 47 15.18 15.19 14.07
CA CYS A 47 14.09 16.12 14.41
C CYS A 47 12.71 15.45 14.43
N HIS A 48 12.64 14.12 14.26
CA HIS A 48 11.38 13.36 14.13
C HIS A 48 11.41 12.14 15.04
N GLU A 49 10.23 11.66 15.40
CA GLU A 49 10.07 10.38 16.07
C GLU A 49 10.58 9.26 15.13
N ALA A 50 11.46 8.42 15.65
CA ALA A 50 11.98 7.27 14.91
C ALA A 50 11.62 5.99 15.67
N SER A 51 10.91 5.10 15.00
CA SER A 51 10.69 3.73 15.45
C SER A 51 11.67 2.80 14.75
N SER A 52 12.39 1.98 15.51
CA SER A 52 13.22 0.93 14.93
C SER A 52 12.74 -0.43 15.42
N ARG A 53 12.74 -1.42 14.53
CA ARG A 53 12.45 -2.81 14.83
C ARG A 53 13.57 -3.68 14.29
N GLN A 54 14.03 -4.62 15.08
CA GLN A 54 14.98 -5.61 14.62
C GLN A 54 14.23 -6.65 13.80
N LEU A 55 14.71 -6.90 12.56
CA LEU A 55 14.18 -7.97 11.73
C LEU A 55 14.71 -9.30 12.24
N ASP A 56 13.85 -10.32 12.32
CA ASP A 56 14.32 -11.68 12.61
C ASP A 56 15.17 -12.17 11.43
N SER A 57 16.40 -12.60 11.72
CA SER A 57 17.34 -13.13 10.73
C SER A 57 16.77 -14.33 9.95
N ARG A 58 15.82 -15.07 10.53
CA ARG A 58 15.14 -16.19 9.86
C ARG A 58 14.18 -15.74 8.76
N THR A 59 13.72 -14.49 8.81
CA THR A 59 12.84 -13.92 7.78
C THR A 59 13.62 -13.41 6.57
N LEU A 60 14.93 -13.23 6.72
CA LEU A 60 15.83 -12.75 5.69
C LEU A 60 16.45 -13.95 4.95
N THR A 61 15.66 -14.59 4.08
CA THR A 61 16.14 -15.70 3.24
C THR A 61 17.06 -15.25 2.10
N THR A 62 17.26 -13.94 1.93
CA THR A 62 18.06 -13.36 0.85
C THR A 62 19.32 -12.68 1.39
N PRO A 63 20.49 -12.93 0.78
CA PRO A 63 21.79 -12.49 1.31
C PRO A 63 22.09 -11.01 1.10
N THR A 64 21.21 -10.23 0.42
CA THR A 64 21.51 -8.83 0.08
C THR A 64 20.59 -7.85 0.82
N LEU A 65 21.18 -6.76 1.34
CA LEU A 65 20.45 -5.65 1.96
C LEU A 65 19.39 -5.04 1.03
N SER A 66 19.65 -5.04 -0.28
CA SER A 66 18.72 -4.54 -1.29
C SER A 66 17.45 -5.36 -1.36
N ALA A 67 17.55 -6.67 -1.50
CA ALA A 67 16.38 -7.56 -1.56
C ALA A 67 15.56 -7.52 -0.26
N SER A 68 16.23 -7.33 0.88
CA SER A 68 15.55 -7.15 2.17
C SER A 68 14.80 -5.81 2.22
N ALA A 69 15.40 -4.74 1.71
CA ALA A 69 14.74 -3.43 1.63
C ALA A 69 13.53 -3.46 0.71
N ASP A 70 13.65 -4.03 -0.50
CA ASP A 70 12.54 -4.18 -1.44
C ASP A 70 11.36 -4.96 -0.84
N LYS A 71 11.67 -6.04 -0.11
CA LYS A 71 10.67 -6.85 0.57
C LYS A 71 9.93 -6.06 1.65
N ILE A 72 10.65 -5.30 2.46
CA ILE A 72 10.06 -4.43 3.48
C ILE A 72 9.20 -3.36 2.84
N TYR A 73 9.70 -2.67 1.82
CA TYR A 73 8.94 -1.66 1.09
C TYR A 73 7.62 -2.22 0.59
N PHE A 74 7.67 -3.33 -0.11
CA PHE A 74 6.46 -3.92 -0.66
C PHE A 74 5.53 -4.44 0.43
N ARG A 75 6.02 -5.29 1.33
CA ARG A 75 5.21 -5.93 2.36
C ARG A 75 4.65 -4.96 3.38
N LEU A 76 5.45 -3.97 3.79
CA LEU A 76 5.03 -2.99 4.80
C LEU A 76 4.21 -1.85 4.20
N LEU A 77 4.64 -1.28 3.07
CA LEU A 77 4.03 -0.07 2.55
C LEU A 77 2.85 -0.32 1.63
N SER A 78 2.87 -1.40 0.82
CA SER A 78 1.81 -1.66 -0.16
C SER A 78 0.39 -1.67 0.44
N PRO A 79 0.13 -2.26 1.62
CA PRO A 79 -1.21 -2.26 2.22
C PRO A 79 -1.74 -0.85 2.55
N PHE A 80 -0.85 0.11 2.74
CA PHE A 80 -1.17 1.48 3.16
C PHE A 80 -0.99 2.51 2.05
N THR A 81 -0.44 2.10 0.90
CA THR A 81 -0.13 2.98 -0.22
C THR A 81 -1.27 2.99 -1.23
N ASP A 82 -1.63 4.17 -1.71
CA ASP A 82 -2.56 4.33 -2.83
C ASP A 82 -1.81 4.33 -4.17
N VAL A 83 -0.63 4.96 -4.21
CA VAL A 83 0.16 5.12 -5.44
C VAL A 83 1.64 4.92 -5.17
N PHE A 84 2.28 4.00 -5.89
CA PHE A 84 3.73 3.95 -6.01
C PHE A 84 4.15 4.81 -7.21
N CYS A 85 5.01 5.79 -6.97
CA CYS A 85 5.52 6.68 -8.00
C CYS A 85 7.01 6.44 -8.21
N PHE A 86 7.39 6.04 -9.43
CA PHE A 86 8.78 5.82 -9.83
C PHE A 86 9.23 6.89 -10.82
N PHE A 87 10.33 7.54 -10.52
CA PHE A 87 10.98 8.47 -11.43
C PHE A 87 12.00 7.71 -12.27
N ALA A 88 11.63 7.35 -13.50
CA ALA A 88 12.43 6.46 -14.35
C ALA A 88 13.82 7.00 -14.63
N ASP A 89 13.96 8.31 -14.81
CA ASP A 89 15.24 8.93 -15.09
C ASP A 89 16.20 8.90 -13.89
N ASP A 90 15.68 8.89 -12.67
CA ASP A 90 16.49 8.84 -11.44
C ASP A 90 16.99 7.42 -11.15
N VAL A 91 16.27 6.39 -11.60
CA VAL A 91 16.58 4.99 -11.29
C VAL A 91 17.24 4.23 -12.46
N GLY A 92 17.49 4.86 -13.61
CA GLY A 92 18.15 4.23 -14.76
C GLY A 92 17.19 3.68 -15.81
N LYS A 93 16.05 4.37 -16.03
CA LYS A 93 14.99 4.06 -16.99
C LYS A 93 14.10 2.89 -16.55
N PHE A 94 13.50 2.17 -17.50
CA PHE A 94 12.46 1.17 -17.23
C PHE A 94 12.99 -0.12 -16.63
N ARG A 95 14.16 -0.58 -17.04
CA ARG A 95 14.69 -1.89 -16.66
C ARG A 95 14.75 -2.12 -15.15
N PRO A 96 15.33 -1.21 -14.33
CA PRO A 96 15.36 -1.40 -12.88
C PRO A 96 13.97 -1.37 -12.23
N ILE A 97 13.02 -0.63 -12.82
CA ILE A 97 11.63 -0.60 -12.32
C ILE A 97 10.95 -1.94 -12.61
N VAL A 98 11.14 -2.48 -13.82
CA VAL A 98 10.61 -3.79 -14.23
C VAL A 98 11.13 -4.89 -13.31
N GLU A 99 12.44 -4.97 -13.09
CA GLU A 99 13.06 -5.97 -12.20
C GLU A 99 12.50 -5.89 -10.77
N ARG A 100 12.29 -4.68 -10.28
CA ARG A 100 11.71 -4.46 -8.96
C ARG A 100 10.24 -4.85 -8.87
N LEU A 101 9.42 -4.47 -9.85
CA LEU A 101 8.01 -4.86 -9.87
C LEU A 101 7.86 -6.38 -10.05
N ALA A 102 8.68 -7.03 -10.86
CA ALA A 102 8.71 -8.47 -10.99
C ALA A 102 9.02 -9.15 -9.65
N LEU A 103 10.06 -8.67 -8.94
CA LEU A 103 10.38 -9.14 -7.58
C LEU A 103 9.19 -8.97 -6.62
N TRP A 104 8.50 -7.83 -6.67
CA TRP A 104 7.35 -7.57 -5.81
C TRP A 104 6.16 -8.46 -6.14
N LEU A 105 5.92 -8.75 -7.42
CA LEU A 105 4.91 -9.72 -7.86
C LEU A 105 5.20 -11.12 -7.31
N ASP A 106 6.46 -11.55 -7.36
CA ASP A 106 6.89 -12.87 -6.88
C ASP A 106 6.83 -13.01 -5.34
N LEU A 107 6.86 -11.89 -4.61
CA LEU A 107 6.71 -11.91 -3.14
C LEU A 107 5.29 -12.30 -2.67
N GLY A 108 4.31 -12.35 -3.57
CA GLY A 108 2.92 -12.67 -3.26
C GLY A 108 2.18 -11.56 -2.53
N GLN A 109 0.98 -11.84 -2.04
CA GLN A 109 0.08 -10.84 -1.48
C GLN A 109 0.66 -10.18 -0.21
N PRO A 110 0.73 -8.83 -0.16
CA PRO A 110 1.23 -8.11 1.00
C PRO A 110 0.21 -8.07 2.14
N SER A 111 -1.08 -8.18 1.84
CA SER A 111 -2.16 -8.13 2.84
C SER A 111 -3.42 -8.86 2.40
N THR A 112 -4.37 -9.00 3.33
CA THR A 112 -5.70 -9.57 3.08
C THR A 112 -6.71 -8.58 2.49
N LEU A 113 -6.28 -7.37 2.12
CA LEU A 113 -7.17 -6.38 1.51
C LEU A 113 -7.68 -6.82 0.13
N PRO A 114 -8.90 -6.40 -0.26
CA PRO A 114 -9.48 -6.71 -1.56
C PRO A 114 -8.60 -6.23 -2.72
N ARG A 115 -8.62 -6.95 -3.84
CA ARG A 115 -7.85 -6.61 -5.05
C ARG A 115 -8.11 -5.20 -5.57
N SER A 116 -9.35 -4.72 -5.49
CA SER A 116 -9.74 -3.38 -5.92
C SER A 116 -9.08 -2.25 -5.15
N THR A 117 -8.58 -2.52 -3.93
CA THR A 117 -7.92 -1.52 -3.07
C THR A 117 -6.40 -1.52 -3.17
N ARG A 118 -5.84 -2.30 -4.09
CA ARG A 118 -4.39 -2.38 -4.32
C ARG A 118 -3.84 -1.08 -4.89
N PRO A 119 -2.58 -0.77 -4.61
CA PRO A 119 -1.96 0.46 -5.10
C PRO A 119 -1.91 0.49 -6.62
N LYS A 120 -1.88 1.70 -7.16
CA LYS A 120 -1.54 1.98 -8.54
C LYS A 120 -0.05 2.26 -8.66
N VAL A 121 0.51 1.99 -9.84
CA VAL A 121 1.90 2.35 -10.18
C VAL A 121 1.88 3.48 -11.20
N LEU A 122 2.57 4.57 -10.87
CA LEU A 122 2.82 5.68 -11.77
C LEU A 122 4.32 5.75 -12.10
N ILE A 123 4.65 5.61 -13.38
CA ILE A 123 6.01 5.73 -13.87
C ILE A 123 6.15 7.10 -14.51
N VAL A 124 7.03 7.92 -13.97
CA VAL A 124 7.27 9.28 -14.45
C VAL A 124 8.56 9.32 -15.24
N THR A 125 8.48 9.85 -16.47
CA THR A 125 9.61 10.08 -17.37
C THR A 125 9.73 11.57 -17.70
N GLU A 126 10.92 12.04 -18.07
CA GLU A 126 11.11 13.38 -18.64
C GLU A 126 11.18 13.29 -20.18
N ARG A 127 10.32 14.00 -20.89
CA ARG A 127 10.39 14.10 -22.36
C ARG A 127 11.56 15.00 -22.77
N GLY A 128 12.52 14.42 -23.48
CA GLY A 128 13.50 15.20 -24.23
C GLY A 128 12.85 15.93 -25.43
N GLU A 129 13.54 16.91 -26.00
CA GLU A 129 13.05 17.68 -27.16
C GLU A 129 12.89 16.83 -28.42
N ASP A 130 13.63 15.73 -28.54
CA ASP A 130 13.71 14.88 -29.72
C ASP A 130 12.81 13.61 -29.60
N PHE A 131 12.09 13.44 -28.51
CA PHE A 131 11.29 12.21 -28.31
C PHE A 131 9.83 12.45 -28.72
N ALA A 132 9.49 12.01 -29.93
CA ALA A 132 8.11 11.88 -30.41
C ALA A 132 7.43 10.58 -29.89
N GLY A 133 7.90 10.00 -28.79
CA GLY A 133 7.34 8.79 -28.22
C GLY A 133 5.94 9.05 -27.67
N ASP A 134 5.02 8.13 -27.94
CA ASP A 134 3.68 8.11 -27.36
C ASP A 134 3.74 7.36 -26.03
N ASP A 135 3.17 7.96 -24.97
CA ASP A 135 3.08 7.35 -23.64
C ASP A 135 2.47 5.93 -23.68
N GLU A 136 1.54 5.70 -24.61
CA GLU A 136 0.93 4.37 -24.78
C GLU A 136 1.90 3.35 -25.39
N SER A 137 2.79 3.78 -26.29
CA SER A 137 3.82 2.89 -26.85
C SER A 137 4.83 2.50 -25.79
N ASP A 138 5.33 3.49 -25.03
CA ASP A 138 6.29 3.26 -23.95
C ASP A 138 5.69 2.37 -22.85
N LEU A 139 4.41 2.57 -22.53
CA LEU A 139 3.70 1.74 -21.56
C LEU A 139 3.53 0.29 -22.07
N ARG A 140 3.27 0.09 -23.37
CA ARG A 140 3.21 -1.26 -23.96
C ARG A 140 4.55 -1.97 -23.89
N ASP A 141 5.63 -1.27 -24.21
CA ASP A 141 6.99 -1.81 -24.12
C ASP A 141 7.35 -2.14 -22.67
N PHE A 142 7.01 -1.26 -21.73
CA PHE A 142 7.19 -1.52 -20.31
C PHE A 142 6.44 -2.78 -19.85
N LYS A 143 5.17 -2.91 -20.22
CA LYS A 143 4.36 -4.10 -19.86
C LYS A 143 4.89 -5.37 -20.49
N ARG A 144 5.40 -5.31 -21.74
CA ARG A 144 6.07 -6.43 -22.39
C ARG A 144 7.33 -6.85 -21.62
N MET A 145 8.21 -5.90 -21.29
CA MET A 145 9.39 -6.18 -20.48
C MET A 145 9.03 -6.82 -19.14
N LEU A 146 7.96 -6.35 -18.48
CA LEU A 146 7.51 -6.93 -17.21
C LEU A 146 7.01 -8.37 -17.38
N SER A 147 6.29 -8.66 -18.46
CA SER A 147 5.83 -10.03 -18.75
C SER A 147 6.95 -10.99 -19.16
N GLU A 148 8.10 -10.47 -19.58
CA GLU A 148 9.31 -11.27 -19.83
C GLU A 148 10.06 -11.63 -18.55
N GLU A 149 9.95 -10.79 -17.50
CA GLU A 149 10.62 -10.99 -16.20
C GLU A 149 9.83 -11.85 -15.21
N THR A 150 8.49 -11.84 -15.27
CA THR A 150 7.65 -12.63 -14.37
C THR A 150 6.44 -13.20 -15.08
N THR A 151 6.02 -14.38 -14.64
CA THR A 151 4.78 -15.03 -15.12
C THR A 151 3.56 -14.62 -14.30
N MET A 152 3.74 -13.83 -13.23
CA MET A 152 2.66 -13.39 -12.37
C MET A 152 1.84 -12.29 -13.02
N ASP A 153 0.52 -12.34 -12.83
CA ASP A 153 -0.35 -11.28 -13.32
C ASP A 153 -0.15 -10.00 -12.49
N VAL A 154 0.10 -8.90 -13.18
CA VAL A 154 0.25 -7.57 -12.56
C VAL A 154 -0.95 -7.22 -11.68
N SER A 155 -2.16 -7.59 -12.08
CA SER A 155 -3.40 -7.35 -11.34
C SER A 155 -3.45 -8.06 -9.98
N GLU A 156 -2.54 -9.00 -9.74
CA GLU A 156 -2.43 -9.67 -8.43
C GLU A 156 -1.88 -8.76 -7.34
N GLN A 157 -1.16 -7.69 -7.67
CA GLN A 157 -0.53 -6.80 -6.69
C GLN A 157 -0.83 -5.33 -6.91
N PHE A 158 -1.16 -4.93 -8.14
CA PHE A 158 -1.40 -3.54 -8.52
C PHE A 158 -2.74 -3.41 -9.24
N SER A 159 -3.51 -2.37 -8.94
CA SER A 159 -4.79 -2.15 -9.60
C SER A 159 -4.63 -1.52 -10.99
N ASP A 160 -3.55 -0.80 -11.25
CA ASP A 160 -3.24 -0.20 -12.56
C ASP A 160 -1.75 0.19 -12.63
N ILE A 161 -1.19 0.21 -13.85
CA ILE A 161 0.15 0.77 -14.14
C ILE A 161 -0.01 1.79 -15.24
N ARG A 162 0.48 3.01 -15.01
CA ARG A 162 0.48 4.10 -15.99
C ARG A 162 1.83 4.77 -16.10
N LEU A 163 2.05 5.36 -17.26
CA LEU A 163 3.19 6.19 -17.57
C LEU A 163 2.73 7.64 -17.72
N LEU A 164 3.54 8.56 -17.20
CA LEU A 164 3.35 10.00 -17.29
C LEU A 164 4.65 10.63 -17.76
N SER A 165 4.65 11.22 -18.93
CA SER A 165 5.79 11.96 -19.44
C SER A 165 5.65 13.44 -19.11
N LEU A 166 6.47 13.93 -18.20
CA LEU A 166 6.54 15.36 -17.88
C LEU A 166 7.42 16.09 -18.89
N ALA A 167 7.05 17.33 -19.21
CA ALA A 167 7.87 18.19 -20.07
C ALA A 167 9.28 18.36 -19.48
N ALA A 168 10.30 18.31 -20.33
CA ALA A 168 11.70 18.47 -19.92
C ALA A 168 11.95 19.80 -19.20
N ARG A 169 12.92 19.83 -18.27
CA ARG A 169 13.25 21.02 -17.46
C ARG A 169 13.65 22.25 -18.27
N LYS A 170 14.05 22.05 -19.50
CA LYS A 170 14.52 23.13 -20.41
C LYS A 170 13.40 23.81 -21.23
N LYS A 171 12.18 23.27 -21.21
CA LYS A 171 11.04 23.91 -21.90
C LYS A 171 10.37 24.95 -21.02
N ASP A 172 9.70 25.91 -21.64
CA ASP A 172 9.04 27.10 -21.08
C ASP A 172 8.07 26.86 -19.90
N LEU A 173 7.89 25.61 -19.48
CA LEU A 173 7.08 25.25 -18.33
C LEU A 173 7.89 25.43 -17.03
N SER A 174 7.38 26.27 -16.16
CA SER A 174 7.96 26.44 -14.83
C SER A 174 7.95 25.12 -14.04
N ASN A 175 8.94 24.91 -13.17
CA ASN A 175 8.94 23.77 -12.24
C ASN A 175 7.61 23.65 -11.49
N ARG A 176 6.95 24.75 -11.19
CA ARG A 176 5.64 24.78 -10.54
C ARG A 176 4.52 24.17 -11.41
N ALA A 177 4.55 24.38 -12.72
CA ALA A 177 3.56 23.80 -13.64
C ALA A 177 3.76 22.29 -13.77
N ARG A 178 4.99 21.83 -13.91
CA ARG A 178 5.35 20.39 -13.93
C ARG A 178 4.95 19.69 -12.64
N HIS A 179 5.24 20.28 -11.48
CA HIS A 179 4.83 19.73 -10.19
C HIS A 179 3.31 19.69 -10.04
N ARG A 180 2.59 20.67 -10.59
CA ARG A 180 1.13 20.67 -10.56
C ARG A 180 0.57 19.50 -11.37
N GLU A 181 1.05 19.29 -12.59
CA GLU A 181 0.64 18.18 -13.44
C GLU A 181 0.83 16.84 -12.75
N LEU A 182 2.04 16.57 -12.24
CA LEU A 182 2.35 15.36 -11.48
C LEU A 182 1.41 15.22 -10.27
N PHE A 183 1.21 16.28 -9.51
CA PHE A 183 0.40 16.27 -8.31
C PHE A 183 -1.07 15.96 -8.62
N GLU A 184 -1.63 16.53 -9.70
CA GLU A 184 -2.99 16.25 -10.14
C GLU A 184 -3.18 14.78 -10.54
N HIS A 185 -2.21 14.18 -11.22
CA HIS A 185 -2.22 12.74 -11.53
C HIS A 185 -2.15 11.87 -10.28
N LEU A 186 -1.27 12.19 -9.34
CA LEU A 186 -1.14 11.46 -8.08
C LEU A 186 -2.43 11.52 -7.26
N LEU A 187 -3.05 12.71 -7.16
CA LEU A 187 -4.33 12.88 -6.46
C LEU A 187 -5.46 12.08 -7.11
N ASN A 188 -5.58 12.15 -8.43
CA ASN A 188 -6.60 11.39 -9.15
C ASN A 188 -6.46 9.88 -8.90
N PHE A 189 -5.24 9.36 -8.92
CA PHE A 189 -5.00 7.94 -8.65
C PHE A 189 -5.32 7.58 -7.20
N SER A 190 -4.89 8.40 -6.25
CA SER A 190 -5.20 8.21 -4.83
C SER A 190 -6.71 8.26 -4.58
N ASP A 191 -7.44 9.21 -5.19
CA ASP A 191 -8.89 9.30 -5.06
C ASP A 191 -9.61 8.05 -5.59
N GLN A 192 -9.15 7.45 -6.70
CA GLN A 192 -9.71 6.20 -7.23
C GLN A 192 -9.50 5.02 -6.27
N VAL A 193 -8.30 4.88 -5.69
CA VAL A 193 -8.04 3.82 -4.70
C VAL A 193 -8.84 4.06 -3.42
N ARG A 194 -8.94 5.32 -2.99
CA ARG A 194 -9.76 5.72 -1.85
C ARG A 194 -11.24 5.36 -2.05
N GLU A 195 -11.79 5.64 -3.24
CA GLU A 195 -13.17 5.26 -3.58
C GLU A 195 -13.37 3.74 -3.50
N ALA A 196 -12.43 2.97 -4.03
CA ALA A 196 -12.46 1.52 -3.90
C ALA A 196 -12.41 1.06 -2.43
N ARG A 197 -11.60 1.73 -1.59
CA ARG A 197 -11.56 1.45 -0.13
C ARG A 197 -12.86 1.82 0.58
N VAL A 198 -13.51 2.91 0.19
CA VAL A 198 -14.85 3.27 0.72
C VAL A 198 -15.86 2.19 0.36
N ASN A 199 -15.90 1.79 -0.92
CA ASN A 199 -16.86 0.80 -1.41
C ASN A 199 -16.67 -0.58 -0.79
N THR A 200 -15.45 -0.92 -0.39
CA THR A 200 -15.12 -2.18 0.30
C THR A 200 -15.04 -2.06 1.83
N GLN A 201 -15.36 -0.88 2.38
CA GLN A 201 -15.30 -0.60 3.83
C GLN A 201 -13.91 -0.84 4.44
N THR A 202 -12.85 -0.58 3.67
CA THR A 202 -11.44 -0.74 4.10
C THR A 202 -10.69 0.59 4.21
N LEU A 203 -11.41 1.71 4.27
CA LEU A 203 -10.81 3.03 4.50
C LEU A 203 -10.53 3.22 5.99
N PHE A 204 -9.28 3.50 6.32
CA PHE A 204 -8.84 3.72 7.70
C PHE A 204 -8.90 5.20 8.07
N SER A 205 -9.28 5.50 9.33
CA SER A 205 -9.01 6.81 9.91
C SER A 205 -7.52 6.95 10.24
N ALA A 206 -7.04 8.19 10.43
CA ALA A 206 -5.64 8.44 10.82
C ALA A 206 -5.24 7.71 12.12
N HIS A 207 -6.17 7.58 13.07
CA HIS A 207 -5.94 6.86 14.32
C HIS A 207 -5.71 5.36 14.08
N TYR A 208 -6.58 4.73 13.31
CA TYR A 208 -6.44 3.30 12.97
C TYR A 208 -5.24 3.06 12.06
N PHE A 209 -4.92 3.99 11.17
CA PHE A 209 -3.74 3.90 10.32
C PHE A 209 -2.47 3.71 11.16
N THR A 210 -2.27 4.54 12.19
CA THR A 210 -1.09 4.44 13.06
C THR A 210 -1.03 3.08 13.76
N ALA A 211 -2.15 2.62 14.33
CA ALA A 211 -2.22 1.33 15.00
C ALA A 211 -1.91 0.16 14.04
N PHE A 212 -2.54 0.13 12.88
CA PHE A 212 -2.30 -0.91 11.87
C PHE A 212 -0.88 -0.87 11.32
N PHE A 213 -0.30 0.32 11.13
CA PHE A 213 1.07 0.44 10.66
C PHE A 213 2.07 -0.15 11.67
N HIS A 214 1.89 0.09 12.96
CA HIS A 214 2.70 -0.55 14.01
C HIS A 214 2.52 -2.07 14.05
N CYS A 215 1.30 -2.57 13.89
CA CYS A 215 1.04 -4.01 13.81
C CYS A 215 1.70 -4.61 12.56
N ALA A 216 1.59 -3.95 11.41
CA ALA A 216 2.20 -4.40 10.16
C ALA A 216 3.74 -4.40 10.25
N LEU A 217 4.33 -3.38 10.87
CA LEU A 217 5.78 -3.33 11.11
C LEU A 217 6.25 -4.52 11.95
N SER A 218 5.53 -4.86 13.01
CA SER A 218 5.82 -6.02 13.85
C SER A 218 5.62 -7.34 13.09
N HIS A 219 4.56 -7.43 12.28
CA HIS A 219 4.27 -8.60 11.44
C HIS A 219 5.37 -8.83 10.41
N VAL A 220 5.77 -7.81 9.64
CA VAL A 220 6.83 -7.91 8.63
C VAL A 220 8.18 -8.25 9.26
N ALA A 221 8.43 -7.81 10.49
CA ALA A 221 9.63 -8.18 11.24
C ALA A 221 9.65 -9.65 11.65
N ALA A 222 8.48 -10.22 11.92
CA ALA A 222 8.33 -11.60 12.40
C ALA A 222 8.16 -12.64 11.28
N THR A 223 7.51 -12.26 10.16
CA THR A 223 7.24 -13.15 9.02
C THR A 223 7.44 -12.46 7.69
N SER A 224 8.00 -13.19 6.75
CA SER A 224 8.28 -12.66 5.41
C SER A 224 7.37 -13.21 4.32
N VAL A 225 6.51 -14.16 4.66
CA VAL A 225 5.70 -14.92 3.68
C VAL A 225 4.22 -14.64 3.82
N GLU A 226 3.72 -14.54 5.06
CA GLU A 226 2.30 -14.40 5.31
C GLU A 226 1.81 -12.98 5.01
N PRO A 227 0.62 -12.83 4.36
CA PRO A 227 0.02 -11.53 4.14
C PRO A 227 -0.43 -10.91 5.48
N PHE A 228 -0.27 -9.58 5.62
CA PHE A 228 -0.75 -8.87 6.78
C PHE A 228 -2.28 -8.92 6.86
N ASN A 229 -2.80 -9.48 7.96
CA ASN A 229 -4.22 -9.66 8.17
C ASN A 229 -4.79 -8.51 9.01
N PHE A 230 -5.50 -7.58 8.35
CA PHE A 230 -6.12 -6.42 9.01
C PHE A 230 -7.20 -6.81 10.02
N ILE A 231 -7.97 -7.87 9.76
CA ILE A 231 -9.00 -8.36 10.67
C ILE A 231 -8.34 -8.89 11.94
N ALA A 232 -7.32 -9.74 11.80
CA ALA A 232 -6.58 -10.24 12.96
C ALA A 232 -5.91 -9.11 13.75
N ALA A 233 -5.31 -8.13 13.05
CA ALA A 233 -4.68 -6.97 13.68
C ALA A 233 -5.68 -6.08 14.44
N SER A 234 -6.90 -5.90 13.92
CA SER A 234 -7.94 -5.14 14.62
C SER A 234 -8.51 -5.85 15.85
N ARG A 235 -8.19 -7.13 16.02
CA ARG A 235 -8.75 -8.00 17.05
C ARG A 235 -7.67 -8.56 17.99
N ILE A 236 -6.53 -7.92 18.08
CA ILE A 236 -5.42 -8.40 18.93
C ILE A 236 -5.87 -8.63 20.38
N GLU A 237 -6.72 -7.74 20.91
CA GLU A 237 -7.24 -7.83 22.28
C GLU A 237 -8.51 -8.71 22.39
N ASN A 238 -9.14 -9.02 21.28
CA ASN A 238 -10.34 -9.88 21.22
C ASN A 238 -10.26 -10.81 19.99
N PRO A 239 -9.37 -11.81 20.01
CA PRO A 239 -9.17 -12.70 18.88
C PRO A 239 -10.42 -13.56 18.64
N VAL A 240 -10.67 -13.87 17.37
CA VAL A 240 -11.71 -14.84 17.00
C VAL A 240 -11.35 -16.20 17.59
N ALA A 241 -12.32 -16.84 18.25
CA ALA A 241 -12.12 -18.16 18.81
C ALA A 241 -11.69 -19.16 17.72
N SER A 242 -10.63 -19.91 17.97
CA SER A 242 -10.07 -20.87 17.00
C SER A 242 -11.06 -21.96 16.59
N ASN A 243 -12.04 -22.25 17.45
CA ASN A 243 -13.10 -23.23 17.21
C ASN A 243 -14.41 -22.62 16.70
N LEU A 244 -14.43 -21.34 16.31
CA LEU A 244 -15.64 -20.66 15.79
C LEU A 244 -16.30 -21.45 14.67
N GLY A 245 -15.50 -22.03 13.75
CA GLY A 245 -16.00 -22.86 12.66
C GLY A 245 -16.79 -24.07 13.17
N GLY A 246 -16.30 -24.74 14.22
CA GLY A 246 -17.02 -25.83 14.88
C GLY A 246 -18.34 -25.38 15.49
N HIS A 247 -18.34 -24.28 16.24
CA HIS A 247 -19.56 -23.71 16.83
C HIS A 247 -20.61 -23.30 15.78
N LEU A 248 -20.16 -22.74 14.66
CA LEU A 248 -21.07 -22.40 13.54
C LEU A 248 -21.67 -23.67 12.90
N VAL A 249 -20.86 -24.72 12.71
CA VAL A 249 -21.32 -26.00 12.20
C VAL A 249 -22.35 -26.61 13.15
N ASP A 250 -22.04 -26.65 14.45
CA ASP A 250 -22.98 -27.19 15.47
C ASP A 250 -24.26 -26.38 15.56
N PHE A 251 -24.20 -25.06 15.46
CA PHE A 251 -25.35 -24.18 15.42
C PHE A 251 -26.24 -24.49 14.17
N LEU A 252 -25.61 -24.60 13.00
CA LEU A 252 -26.31 -24.86 11.73
C LEU A 252 -26.91 -26.26 11.66
N HIS A 253 -26.28 -27.26 12.28
CA HIS A 253 -26.84 -28.62 12.39
C HIS A 253 -28.21 -28.68 13.10
N ASN A 254 -28.49 -27.70 13.97
CA ASN A 254 -29.80 -27.59 14.63
C ASN A 254 -30.89 -26.94 13.75
N ILE A 255 -30.51 -26.40 12.58
CA ILE A 255 -31.41 -25.76 11.63
C ILE A 255 -31.87 -26.80 10.61
N LYS A 256 -33.10 -27.29 10.78
CA LYS A 256 -33.60 -28.43 10.01
C LYS A 256 -34.38 -28.05 8.73
N THR A 257 -34.70 -26.78 8.53
CA THR A 257 -35.47 -26.34 7.36
C THR A 257 -34.83 -25.13 6.69
N PRO A 258 -34.95 -24.99 5.36
CA PRO A 258 -34.46 -23.82 4.62
C PRO A 258 -35.06 -22.50 5.10
N GLU A 259 -36.31 -22.49 5.50
CA GLU A 259 -37.03 -21.30 6.01
C GLU A 259 -36.36 -20.83 7.30
N LYS A 260 -36.05 -21.73 8.26
CA LYS A 260 -35.35 -21.38 9.49
C LYS A 260 -33.90 -20.93 9.25
N LEU A 261 -33.26 -21.44 8.19
CA LEU A 261 -31.96 -20.97 7.79
C LEU A 261 -32.02 -19.50 7.38
N LEU A 262 -32.97 -19.14 6.53
CA LEU A 262 -33.12 -17.77 6.00
C LEU A 262 -33.66 -16.79 7.04
N GLU A 263 -34.71 -17.18 7.79
CA GLU A 263 -35.45 -16.28 8.69
C GLU A 263 -34.79 -16.14 10.07
N PHE A 264 -33.99 -17.11 10.49
CA PHE A 264 -33.41 -17.14 11.83
C PHE A 264 -31.89 -17.24 11.81
N ALA A 265 -31.30 -18.30 11.23
CA ALA A 265 -29.89 -18.56 11.38
C ALA A 265 -29.01 -17.48 10.71
N ILE A 266 -29.35 -17.11 9.46
CA ILE A 266 -28.59 -16.06 8.74
C ILE A 266 -28.67 -14.70 9.46
N PRO A 267 -29.85 -14.18 9.86
CA PRO A 267 -29.94 -12.95 10.64
C PRO A 267 -29.15 -13.00 11.96
N VAL A 268 -29.21 -14.11 12.70
CA VAL A 268 -28.48 -14.25 13.96
C VAL A 268 -26.98 -14.21 13.74
N ILE A 269 -26.45 -15.00 12.80
CA ILE A 269 -25.03 -15.03 12.48
C ILE A 269 -24.57 -13.64 11.99
N THR A 270 -25.32 -13.04 11.07
CA THR A 270 -24.98 -11.73 10.51
C THR A 270 -24.98 -10.64 11.59
N SER A 271 -26.02 -10.61 12.44
CA SER A 271 -26.11 -9.65 13.54
C SER A 271 -24.97 -9.84 14.54
N SER A 272 -24.61 -11.08 14.87
CA SER A 272 -23.52 -11.38 15.79
C SER A 272 -22.18 -10.94 15.21
N LEU A 273 -21.92 -11.19 13.93
CA LEU A 273 -20.71 -10.76 13.25
C LEU A 273 -20.63 -9.23 13.13
N LEU A 274 -21.76 -8.56 12.86
CA LEU A 274 -21.84 -7.10 12.81
C LEU A 274 -21.58 -6.49 14.17
N LEU A 275 -22.19 -6.97 15.25
CA LEU A 275 -21.99 -6.49 16.61
C LEU A 275 -20.55 -6.72 17.09
N ASP A 276 -19.94 -7.83 16.71
CA ASP A 276 -18.58 -8.16 17.04
C ASP A 276 -17.57 -7.29 16.25
N SER A 277 -17.85 -7.03 14.97
CA SER A 277 -17.01 -6.16 14.11
C SER A 277 -17.20 -4.67 14.40
N HIS A 278 -18.39 -4.29 14.90
CA HIS A 278 -18.79 -2.90 15.17
C HIS A 278 -19.46 -2.79 16.54
N PRO A 279 -18.69 -2.71 17.63
CA PRO A 279 -19.24 -2.52 18.97
C PRO A 279 -20.19 -1.32 19.03
N LEU A 280 -21.24 -1.42 19.84
CA LEU A 280 -22.32 -0.43 19.94
C LEU A 280 -21.85 1.02 20.13
N ASP A 281 -20.71 1.26 20.78
CA ASP A 281 -20.11 2.59 20.96
C ASP A 281 -19.65 3.25 19.64
N ILE A 282 -19.38 2.47 18.60
CA ILE A 282 -19.02 2.98 17.27
C ILE A 282 -20.26 3.43 16.50
N TYR A 283 -21.38 2.73 16.64
CA TYR A 283 -22.65 3.11 15.99
C TYR A 283 -23.25 4.40 16.58
N CYS A 284 -23.14 4.62 17.87
CA CYS A 284 -23.62 5.86 18.48
C CYS A 284 -22.86 7.08 17.94
N LYS A 285 -21.59 6.97 17.64
CA LYS A 285 -20.79 8.05 17.03
C LYS A 285 -21.11 8.26 15.54
N LEU A 286 -21.44 7.20 14.81
CA LEU A 286 -21.84 7.28 13.39
C LEU A 286 -23.22 7.91 13.20
N ILE A 287 -24.19 7.60 14.06
CA ILE A 287 -25.54 8.17 14.00
C ILE A 287 -25.54 9.66 14.32
N VAL A 288 -24.65 10.12 15.19
CA VAL A 288 -24.47 11.57 15.50
C VAL A 288 -23.79 12.31 14.36
N ALA A 289 -22.88 11.67 13.61
CA ALA A 289 -22.19 12.29 12.47
C ALA A 289 -23.07 12.45 11.21
N VAL A 290 -24.17 11.71 11.10
CA VAL A 290 -25.13 11.82 9.98
C VAL A 290 -26.21 12.87 10.23
N LYS A 291 -26.30 13.44 11.45
CA LYS A 291 -27.29 14.47 11.82
C LYS A 291 -26.78 15.92 11.80
N HIS A 292 -25.56 16.16 11.25
CA HIS A 292 -25.06 17.54 11.06
C HIS A 292 -24.59 17.77 9.63
#